data_27f3034b5eaa6fc4d1dc8120afd8b10a
#
_entry.id   27f3034b5eaa6fc4d1dc8120afd8b10a
#
_cell.length_a   1.000
_cell.length_b   1.000
_cell.length_c   1.000
_cell.angle_alpha   90.00
_cell.angle_beta   90.00
_cell.angle_gamma   90.00
#
_symmetry.space_group_name_H-M   'P 1'
#
loop_
_entity.id
_entity.type
_entity.pdbx_description
1 polymer ?
#
loop_
_entity_poly.entity_id
_entity_poly.type
_entity_poly.pdbx_seq_one_letter_code
_entity_poly.pdbx_strand_id
1 'polypeptide(L)'
;GKEKFGVFVDSPGKVVYDIDYTTRGEMAIFCGRDFGLYIIEGESVLDVIRTFRKMIGRSYIPPKFAFGFAQSRWGYMNETDVREVADEYGKCGFPVDMIVLDIDYMENYKDFTINGERFPDFPAFVREMKARGIRLIPIIDAAVKAEDGYSVYEEGCKGGYFCKDKDGKPFIVGVWPGDSALPDFLSPEARAWFGEKYRVLLDCGIEGFWNDMNEPSLFYSKDSLARTIRGIAEKEGKNL
;
A
#
# COMPACT_ATOMS: atom_id res chain seq x y z
N GLY A 1 -0.63 -33.80 9.78
CA GLY A 1 -0.99 -35.14 9.31
C GLY A 1 0.21 -35.86 8.72
N LYS A 2 0.11 -37.16 8.48
CA LYS A 2 1.19 -37.96 7.89
C LYS A 2 1.37 -37.64 6.38
N GLU A 3 0.31 -37.18 5.74
CA GLU A 3 0.31 -36.82 4.34
C GLU A 3 0.66 -35.31 4.18
N LYS A 4 1.48 -35.02 3.19
CA LYS A 4 2.00 -33.68 2.94
C LYS A 4 1.42 -33.21 1.63
N PHE A 5 0.43 -32.33 1.73
CA PHE A 5 -0.17 -31.70 0.57
C PHE A 5 -0.46 -30.23 0.85
N GLY A 6 -0.59 -29.44 -0.21
CA GLY A 6 -1.06 -28.06 -0.18
C GLY A 6 -2.39 -27.94 -0.88
N VAL A 7 -3.20 -27.01 -0.44
CA VAL A 7 -4.44 -26.60 -1.12
C VAL A 7 -4.29 -25.14 -1.52
N PHE A 8 -4.43 -24.85 -2.80
CA PHE A 8 -4.45 -23.50 -3.30
C PHE A 8 -5.76 -23.23 -4.03
N VAL A 9 -6.42 -22.16 -3.63
CA VAL A 9 -7.65 -21.67 -4.27
C VAL A 9 -7.34 -20.40 -5.01
N ASP A 10 -7.39 -20.45 -6.32
CA ASP A 10 -7.29 -19.28 -7.19
C ASP A 10 -8.69 -18.72 -7.44
N SER A 11 -9.07 -17.74 -6.65
CA SER A 11 -10.41 -17.13 -6.68
C SER A 11 -10.32 -15.64 -6.38
N PRO A 12 -11.02 -14.79 -7.15
CA PRO A 12 -11.15 -13.37 -6.84
C PRO A 12 -12.17 -13.10 -5.72
N GLY A 13 -12.89 -14.12 -5.27
CA GLY A 13 -13.91 -14.02 -4.24
C GLY A 13 -13.39 -14.29 -2.84
N LYS A 14 -14.28 -14.17 -1.85
CA LYS A 14 -13.97 -14.49 -0.45
C LYS A 14 -13.80 -16.00 -0.29
N VAL A 15 -12.67 -16.40 0.26
CA VAL A 15 -12.40 -17.79 0.68
C VAL A 15 -12.25 -17.84 2.19
N VAL A 16 -12.98 -18.73 2.83
CA VAL A 16 -12.91 -18.97 4.27
C VAL A 16 -12.37 -20.37 4.50
N TYR A 17 -11.27 -20.48 5.23
CA TYR A 17 -10.70 -21.73 5.68
C TYR A 17 -10.99 -21.91 7.17
N ASP A 18 -11.67 -22.96 7.53
CA ASP A 18 -11.81 -23.42 8.91
C ASP A 18 -11.00 -24.70 9.08
N ILE A 19 -9.75 -24.53 9.48
CA ILE A 19 -8.82 -25.64 9.70
C ILE A 19 -8.93 -26.07 11.16
N ASP A 20 -10.01 -26.78 11.48
CA ASP A 20 -10.28 -27.37 12.79
C ASP A 20 -10.47 -26.36 13.95
N TYR A 21 -10.74 -25.09 13.64
CA TYR A 21 -11.07 -24.09 14.67
C TYR A 21 -12.45 -24.33 15.28
N THR A 22 -13.45 -24.65 14.45
CA THR A 22 -14.80 -25.04 14.89
C THR A 22 -14.98 -26.55 14.94
N THR A 23 -13.91 -27.34 14.83
CA THR A 23 -13.90 -28.82 14.75
C THR A 23 -14.59 -29.40 13.50
N ARG A 24 -14.89 -28.58 12.50
CA ARG A 24 -15.56 -29.00 11.27
C ARG A 24 -14.62 -29.30 10.12
N GLY A 25 -13.45 -28.63 10.08
CA GLY A 25 -12.49 -28.79 8.99
C GLY A 25 -13.09 -28.39 7.63
N GLU A 26 -13.74 -27.24 7.55
CA GLU A 26 -14.48 -26.79 6.37
C GLU A 26 -13.69 -25.75 5.59
N MET A 27 -13.87 -25.74 4.27
CA MET A 27 -13.47 -24.65 3.39
C MET A 27 -14.69 -24.16 2.62
N ALA A 28 -14.98 -22.87 2.69
CA ALA A 28 -16.08 -22.26 1.97
C ALA A 28 -15.55 -21.22 0.97
N ILE A 29 -15.96 -21.32 -0.29
CA ILE A 29 -15.57 -20.43 -1.38
C ILE A 29 -16.80 -19.64 -1.79
N PHE A 30 -16.77 -18.32 -1.63
CA PHE A 30 -17.83 -17.40 -2.03
C PHE A 30 -17.38 -16.65 -3.30
N CYS A 31 -17.63 -17.24 -4.46
CA CYS A 31 -17.22 -16.72 -5.73
C CYS A 31 -18.40 -16.68 -6.68
N GLY A 32 -18.69 -15.51 -7.28
CA GLY A 32 -19.70 -15.33 -8.33
C GLY A 32 -19.20 -15.71 -9.73
N ARG A 33 -17.99 -16.25 -9.86
CA ARG A 33 -17.32 -16.63 -11.11
C ARG A 33 -16.59 -17.95 -10.92
N ASP A 34 -15.94 -18.41 -11.98
CA ASP A 34 -15.09 -19.59 -11.94
C ASP A 34 -13.92 -19.40 -10.98
N PHE A 35 -13.48 -20.48 -10.36
CA PHE A 35 -12.32 -20.54 -9.50
C PHE A 35 -11.47 -21.76 -9.83
N GLY A 36 -10.18 -21.70 -9.55
CA GLY A 36 -9.26 -22.82 -9.62
C GLY A 36 -9.05 -23.44 -8.25
N LEU A 37 -9.17 -24.76 -8.15
CA LEU A 37 -8.77 -25.53 -6.95
C LEU A 37 -7.62 -26.43 -7.32
N TYR A 38 -6.49 -26.27 -6.61
CA TYR A 38 -5.28 -27.03 -6.85
C TYR A 38 -4.92 -27.82 -5.59
N ILE A 39 -4.74 -29.13 -5.75
CA ILE A 39 -4.17 -30.01 -4.73
C ILE A 39 -2.72 -30.27 -5.15
N ILE A 40 -1.79 -29.92 -4.26
CA ILE A 40 -0.36 -29.99 -4.52
C ILE A 40 0.23 -31.08 -3.62
N GLU A 41 0.64 -32.17 -4.20
CA GLU A 41 1.28 -33.27 -3.49
C GLU A 41 2.80 -33.10 -3.44
N GLY A 42 3.44 -33.64 -2.41
CA GLY A 42 4.90 -33.64 -2.27
C GLY A 42 5.38 -34.60 -1.19
N GLU A 43 6.60 -35.09 -1.33
CA GLU A 43 7.24 -35.97 -0.34
C GLU A 43 7.58 -35.20 0.96
N SER A 44 7.75 -33.87 0.84
CA SER A 44 8.00 -32.96 1.95
C SER A 44 7.18 -31.68 1.80
N VAL A 45 7.00 -30.93 2.90
CA VAL A 45 6.41 -29.58 2.88
C VAL A 45 7.19 -28.67 1.93
N LEU A 46 8.52 -28.84 1.86
CA LEU A 46 9.36 -28.05 0.96
C LEU A 46 9.06 -28.35 -0.51
N ASP A 47 8.73 -29.58 -0.86
CA ASP A 47 8.38 -29.95 -2.25
C ASP A 47 7.01 -29.37 -2.63
N VAL A 48 6.05 -29.38 -1.70
CA VAL A 48 4.76 -28.68 -1.89
C VAL A 48 4.99 -27.20 -2.14
N ILE A 49 5.83 -26.52 -1.33
CA ILE A 49 6.17 -25.10 -1.51
C ILE A 49 6.88 -24.86 -2.85
N ARG A 50 7.84 -25.71 -3.21
CA ARG A 50 8.54 -25.59 -4.50
C ARG A 50 7.58 -25.72 -5.68
N THR A 51 6.65 -26.67 -5.62
CA THR A 51 5.65 -26.88 -6.66
C THR A 51 4.70 -25.69 -6.75
N PHE A 52 4.19 -25.21 -5.62
CA PHE A 52 3.38 -24.00 -5.56
C PHE A 52 4.10 -22.80 -6.18
N ARG A 53 5.37 -22.59 -5.85
CA ARG A 53 6.17 -21.51 -6.41
C ARG A 53 6.45 -21.62 -7.91
N LYS A 54 6.45 -22.84 -8.45
CA LYS A 54 6.51 -23.03 -9.92
C LYS A 54 5.22 -22.57 -10.60
N MET A 55 4.08 -22.74 -9.92
CA MET A 55 2.77 -22.31 -10.42
C MET A 55 2.61 -20.78 -10.39
N ILE A 56 2.94 -20.13 -9.27
CA ILE A 56 2.75 -18.69 -9.07
C ILE A 56 3.94 -17.82 -9.48
N GLY A 57 5.06 -18.43 -9.87
CA GLY A 57 6.28 -17.75 -10.22
C GLY A 57 7.30 -17.60 -9.08
N ARG A 58 8.46 -17.04 -9.43
CA ARG A 58 9.55 -16.83 -8.47
C ARG A 58 9.34 -15.54 -7.70
N SER A 59 9.60 -15.55 -6.38
CA SER A 59 9.66 -14.33 -5.60
C SER A 59 10.88 -13.50 -6.00
N TYR A 60 10.71 -12.19 -6.00
CA TYR A 60 11.82 -11.26 -6.02
C TYR A 60 12.71 -11.50 -4.79
N ILE A 61 14.01 -11.49 -4.97
CA ILE A 61 14.96 -11.53 -3.87
C ILE A 61 15.39 -10.08 -3.61
N PRO A 62 14.95 -9.47 -2.51
CA PRO A 62 15.27 -8.10 -2.22
C PRO A 62 16.76 -7.93 -1.86
N PRO A 63 17.30 -6.70 -1.92
CA PRO A 63 18.65 -6.41 -1.48
C PRO A 63 18.83 -6.71 0.01
N LYS A 64 20.09 -6.91 0.42
CA LYS A 64 20.41 -7.39 1.79
C LYS A 64 19.83 -6.53 2.90
N PHE A 65 19.79 -5.21 2.75
CA PHE A 65 19.27 -4.30 3.76
C PHE A 65 17.78 -4.56 4.08
N ALA A 66 16.99 -5.05 3.12
CA ALA A 66 15.57 -5.33 3.31
C ALA A 66 15.30 -6.55 4.23
N PHE A 67 16.33 -7.30 4.59
CA PHE A 67 16.27 -8.36 5.62
C PHE A 67 16.75 -7.87 6.98
N GLY A 68 17.15 -6.61 7.11
CA GLY A 68 17.58 -5.99 8.34
C GLY A 68 16.41 -5.41 9.15
N PHE A 69 16.76 -4.68 10.21
CA PHE A 69 15.77 -4.05 11.07
C PHE A 69 15.25 -2.75 10.47
N ALA A 70 13.93 -2.60 10.43
CA ALA A 70 13.23 -1.40 10.01
C ALA A 70 12.57 -0.72 11.21
N GLN A 71 12.93 0.53 11.47
CA GLN A 71 12.24 1.36 12.43
C GLN A 71 11.15 2.16 11.75
N SER A 72 9.93 2.06 12.24
CA SER A 72 8.77 2.79 11.75
C SER A 72 7.97 3.37 12.90
N ARG A 73 7.44 4.55 12.71
CA ARG A 73 6.34 5.13 13.50
C ARG A 73 5.68 6.26 12.69
N TRP A 74 4.42 6.52 12.94
CA TRP A 74 3.83 7.81 12.59
C TRP A 74 4.36 8.86 13.56
N GLY A 75 5.01 9.78 13.14
CA GLY A 75 5.34 10.92 12.49
C GLY A 75 6.77 11.29 12.84
N TYR A 76 7.69 10.92 11.98
CA TYR A 76 8.97 11.63 11.87
C TYR A 76 8.69 12.88 11.05
N MET A 77 8.58 14.03 11.74
CA MET A 77 8.05 15.25 11.14
C MET A 77 9.05 15.97 10.25
N ASN A 78 10.36 15.73 10.46
CA ASN A 78 11.45 16.42 9.76
C ASN A 78 12.76 15.61 9.80
N GLU A 79 13.77 16.10 9.11
CA GLU A 79 15.10 15.47 9.06
C GLU A 79 15.74 15.30 10.44
N THR A 80 15.50 16.24 11.38
CA THR A 80 16.09 16.19 12.73
C THR A 80 15.54 15.00 13.50
N ASP A 81 14.25 14.77 13.48
CA ASP A 81 13.61 13.63 14.16
C ASP A 81 14.21 12.30 13.67
N VAL A 82 14.44 12.19 12.37
CA VAL A 82 15.02 10.97 11.76
C VAL A 82 16.48 10.80 12.17
N ARG A 83 17.28 11.90 12.20
CA ARG A 83 18.68 11.86 12.65
C ARG A 83 18.77 11.46 14.11
N GLU A 84 17.93 12.04 14.97
CA GLU A 84 17.88 11.71 16.40
C GLU A 84 17.61 10.22 16.63
N VAL A 85 16.64 9.66 15.93
CA VAL A 85 16.33 8.23 16.01
C VAL A 85 17.53 7.38 15.56
N ALA A 86 18.15 7.72 14.44
CA ALA A 86 19.32 7.01 13.95
C ALA A 86 20.50 7.09 14.91
N ASP A 87 20.69 8.24 15.58
CA ASP A 87 21.73 8.46 16.56
C ASP A 87 21.49 7.65 17.84
N GLU A 88 20.25 7.60 18.32
CA GLU A 88 19.89 6.80 19.51
C GLU A 88 20.09 5.30 19.27
N TYR A 89 19.72 4.78 18.09
CA TYR A 89 20.04 3.39 17.73
C TYR A 89 21.55 3.14 17.76
N GLY A 90 22.34 4.07 17.19
CA GLY A 90 23.81 4.00 17.22
C GLY A 90 24.40 4.03 18.63
N LYS A 91 23.93 4.92 19.50
CA LYS A 91 24.36 5.02 20.92
C LYS A 91 24.03 3.76 21.70
N CYS A 92 22.86 3.17 21.46
CA CYS A 92 22.42 1.95 22.13
C CYS A 92 23.10 0.68 21.58
N GLY A 93 23.85 0.79 20.48
CA GLY A 93 24.49 -0.36 19.81
C GLY A 93 23.54 -1.30 19.11
N PHE A 94 22.31 -0.84 18.79
CA PHE A 94 21.35 -1.60 18.01
C PHE A 94 21.48 -1.25 16.53
N PRO A 95 21.63 -2.25 15.63
CA PRO A 95 21.65 -1.99 14.20
C PRO A 95 20.26 -1.56 13.70
N VAL A 96 20.23 -0.57 12.82
CA VAL A 96 19.04 -0.18 12.06
C VAL A 96 19.43 -0.08 10.58
N ASP A 97 18.71 -0.79 9.72
CA ASP A 97 19.00 -0.84 8.29
C ASP A 97 18.08 0.08 7.50
N MET A 98 16.88 0.32 8.03
CA MET A 98 15.85 1.13 7.39
C MET A 98 15.12 2.01 8.41
N ILE A 99 14.78 3.23 7.99
CA ILE A 99 13.82 4.09 8.70
C ILE A 99 12.71 4.42 7.72
N VAL A 100 11.48 4.11 8.14
CA VAL A 100 10.28 4.36 7.36
C VAL A 100 9.83 5.80 7.57
N LEU A 101 9.59 6.52 6.49
CA LEU A 101 8.99 7.86 6.51
C LEU A 101 7.49 7.71 6.24
N ASP A 102 6.67 8.04 7.24
CA ASP A 102 5.22 8.09 7.13
C ASP A 102 4.79 9.36 6.39
N ILE A 103 3.51 9.61 6.24
CA ILE A 103 2.89 10.66 5.40
C ILE A 103 3.40 12.08 5.64
N ASP A 104 4.09 12.34 6.75
CA ASP A 104 4.55 13.67 7.17
C ASP A 104 5.73 14.23 6.34
N TYR A 105 6.42 13.39 5.54
CA TYR A 105 7.42 13.90 4.61
C TYR A 105 6.80 14.59 3.39
N MET A 106 5.54 14.30 3.11
CA MET A 106 4.79 14.84 1.98
C MET A 106 4.29 16.27 2.26
N GLU A 107 4.01 17.00 1.20
CA GLU A 107 3.27 18.25 1.28
C GLU A 107 1.78 17.97 1.43
N ASN A 108 1.22 18.24 2.60
CA ASN A 108 -0.21 18.01 2.89
C ASN A 108 -0.70 16.60 2.53
N TYR A 109 0.15 15.59 2.77
CA TYR A 109 -0.12 14.17 2.50
C TYR A 109 -0.40 13.85 1.02
N LYS A 110 0.11 14.68 0.10
CA LYS A 110 0.01 14.46 -1.34
C LYS A 110 1.13 13.55 -1.81
N ASP A 111 0.80 12.42 -2.39
CA ASP A 111 1.78 11.48 -2.95
C ASP A 111 2.73 12.17 -3.93
N PHE A 112 3.96 11.68 -3.98
CA PHE A 112 5.00 12.18 -4.89
C PHE A 112 5.36 13.66 -4.68
N THR A 113 5.11 14.19 -3.48
CA THR A 113 5.58 15.51 -3.04
C THR A 113 6.55 15.36 -1.88
N ILE A 114 7.38 16.38 -1.67
CA ILE A 114 8.31 16.47 -0.54
C ILE A 114 8.07 17.84 0.11
N ASN A 115 7.85 17.85 1.42
CA ASN A 115 7.69 19.06 2.18
C ASN A 115 9.05 19.75 2.36
N GLY A 116 9.29 20.82 1.59
CA GLY A 116 10.55 21.53 1.56
C GLY A 116 10.90 22.30 2.84
N GLU A 117 9.94 22.56 3.72
CA GLU A 117 10.22 23.17 5.03
C GLU A 117 10.76 22.14 6.03
N ARG A 118 10.24 20.92 5.96
CA ARG A 118 10.60 19.81 6.85
C ARG A 118 11.80 19.03 6.36
N PHE A 119 11.96 18.93 5.04
CA PHE A 119 13.03 18.21 4.34
C PHE A 119 13.62 19.12 3.25
N PRO A 120 14.40 20.15 3.62
CA PRO A 120 14.83 21.21 2.70
C PRO A 120 15.76 20.74 1.58
N ASP A 121 16.57 19.73 1.82
CA ASP A 121 17.41 19.07 0.79
C ASP A 121 17.25 17.55 0.91
N PHE A 122 16.07 17.07 0.55
CA PHE A 122 15.75 15.64 0.65
C PHE A 122 16.77 14.74 -0.06
N PRO A 123 17.28 15.06 -1.28
CA PRO A 123 18.32 14.24 -1.92
C PRO A 123 19.63 14.18 -1.12
N ALA A 124 20.05 15.29 -0.51
CA ALA A 124 21.25 15.29 0.34
C ALA A 124 21.03 14.47 1.61
N PHE A 125 19.85 14.60 2.21
CA PHE A 125 19.46 13.82 3.39
C PHE A 125 19.42 12.32 3.11
N VAL A 126 18.85 11.89 1.98
CA VAL A 126 18.86 10.49 1.55
C VAL A 126 20.31 9.98 1.40
N ARG A 127 21.20 10.76 0.78
CA ARG A 127 22.62 10.39 0.65
C ARG A 127 23.32 10.29 2.01
N GLU A 128 23.06 11.21 2.92
CA GLU A 128 23.59 11.20 4.30
C GLU A 128 23.19 9.90 5.01
N MET A 129 21.90 9.58 5.04
CA MET A 129 21.41 8.38 5.71
C MET A 129 21.96 7.10 5.07
N LYS A 130 22.05 7.08 3.75
CA LYS A 130 22.68 5.98 3.01
C LYS A 130 24.16 5.79 3.37
N ALA A 131 24.91 6.87 3.54
CA ALA A 131 26.32 6.82 3.97
C ALA A 131 26.46 6.26 5.40
N ARG A 132 25.44 6.45 6.25
CA ARG A 132 25.34 5.84 7.59
C ARG A 132 24.90 4.37 7.56
N GLY A 133 24.64 3.80 6.39
CA GLY A 133 24.13 2.44 6.21
C GLY A 133 22.62 2.30 6.33
N ILE A 134 21.87 3.39 6.50
CA ILE A 134 20.44 3.42 6.72
C ILE A 134 19.71 3.79 5.43
N ARG A 135 18.68 3.00 5.03
CA ARG A 135 17.81 3.33 3.89
C ARG A 135 16.55 4.00 4.39
N LEU A 136 16.19 5.12 3.77
CA LEU A 136 14.89 5.75 3.98
C LEU A 136 13.86 5.08 3.10
N ILE A 137 12.73 4.70 3.69
CA ILE A 137 11.63 3.99 3.03
C ILE A 137 10.38 4.86 3.14
N PRO A 138 10.12 5.77 2.18
CA PRO A 138 8.94 6.60 2.21
C PRO A 138 7.68 5.79 1.89
N ILE A 139 6.58 6.17 2.55
CA ILE A 139 5.24 5.69 2.24
C ILE A 139 4.73 6.31 0.94
N ILE A 140 3.94 5.55 0.20
CA ILE A 140 3.04 6.02 -0.86
C ILE A 140 1.68 5.41 -0.59
N ASP A 141 0.68 6.25 -0.45
CA ASP A 141 -0.72 5.84 -0.35
C ASP A 141 -1.32 5.64 -1.75
N ALA A 142 -2.35 4.80 -1.85
CA ALA A 142 -2.87 4.46 -3.18
C ALA A 142 -3.88 5.46 -3.74
N ALA A 143 -4.17 6.58 -3.05
CA ALA A 143 -5.21 7.53 -3.43
C ALA A 143 -4.65 8.94 -3.59
N VAL A 144 -4.83 9.51 -4.78
CA VAL A 144 -4.34 10.83 -5.18
C VAL A 144 -5.32 11.91 -4.73
N LYS A 145 -4.84 12.91 -3.96
CA LYS A 145 -5.67 14.03 -3.50
C LYS A 145 -6.35 14.74 -4.68
N ALA A 146 -7.68 14.89 -4.57
CA ALA A 146 -8.48 15.62 -5.56
C ALA A 146 -8.39 17.12 -5.31
N GLU A 147 -7.38 17.77 -5.89
CA GLU A 147 -7.08 19.19 -5.69
C GLU A 147 -6.63 19.83 -7.01
N ASP A 148 -7.25 20.95 -7.36
CA ASP A 148 -6.84 21.74 -8.52
C ASP A 148 -5.44 22.31 -8.31
N GLY A 149 -4.62 22.30 -9.38
CA GLY A 149 -3.21 22.70 -9.31
C GLY A 149 -2.26 21.60 -8.82
N TYR A 150 -2.78 20.44 -8.36
CA TYR A 150 -1.95 19.30 -8.07
C TYR A 150 -1.73 18.45 -9.33
N SER A 151 -0.51 18.53 -9.87
CA SER A 151 -0.18 18.00 -11.20
C SER A 151 -0.52 16.50 -11.36
N VAL A 152 -0.31 15.67 -10.33
CA VAL A 152 -0.62 14.24 -10.36
C VAL A 152 -2.13 14.02 -10.52
N TYR A 153 -2.95 14.80 -9.83
CA TYR A 153 -4.40 14.72 -9.97
C TYR A 153 -4.86 15.18 -11.36
N GLU A 154 -4.35 16.32 -11.82
CA GLU A 154 -4.71 16.86 -13.14
C GLU A 154 -4.32 15.93 -14.29
N GLU A 155 -3.11 15.35 -14.22
CA GLU A 155 -2.66 14.36 -15.20
C GLU A 155 -3.52 13.10 -15.17
N GLY A 156 -3.84 12.60 -13.96
CA GLY A 156 -4.71 11.45 -13.79
C GLY A 156 -6.12 11.66 -14.36
N CYS A 157 -6.70 12.85 -14.15
CA CYS A 157 -7.97 13.24 -14.75
C CYS A 157 -7.88 13.31 -16.27
N LYS A 158 -6.86 14.01 -16.80
CA LYS A 158 -6.64 14.15 -18.24
C LYS A 158 -6.42 12.82 -18.95
N GLY A 159 -5.67 11.91 -18.33
CA GLY A 159 -5.41 10.57 -18.86
C GLY A 159 -6.55 9.57 -18.64
N GLY A 160 -7.54 9.92 -17.81
CA GLY A 160 -8.63 9.02 -17.45
C GLY A 160 -8.17 7.83 -16.61
N TYR A 161 -7.11 8.00 -15.80
CA TYR A 161 -6.43 6.95 -15.06
C TYR A 161 -7.03 6.61 -13.71
N PHE A 162 -8.09 7.31 -13.29
CA PHE A 162 -8.79 7.03 -12.05
C PHE A 162 -9.99 6.09 -12.24
N CYS A 163 -10.30 5.32 -11.22
CA CYS A 163 -11.57 4.62 -11.10
C CYS A 163 -12.72 5.60 -11.30
N LYS A 164 -13.78 5.17 -11.97
CA LYS A 164 -14.90 6.04 -12.36
C LYS A 164 -16.16 5.68 -11.58
N ASP A 165 -16.93 6.69 -11.27
CA ASP A 165 -18.31 6.53 -10.82
C ASP A 165 -19.26 6.17 -11.98
N LYS A 166 -20.56 6.02 -11.67
CA LYS A 166 -21.60 5.73 -12.65
C LYS A 166 -21.78 6.79 -13.74
N ASP A 167 -21.32 8.02 -13.48
CA ASP A 167 -21.44 9.16 -14.39
C ASP A 167 -20.13 9.37 -15.20
N GLY A 168 -19.16 8.46 -15.05
CA GLY A 168 -17.88 8.48 -15.75
C GLY A 168 -16.86 9.45 -15.18
N LYS A 169 -17.13 10.06 -14.03
CA LYS A 169 -16.22 10.98 -13.32
C LYS A 169 -15.30 10.18 -12.37
N PRO A 170 -14.15 10.75 -11.95
CA PRO A 170 -13.32 10.12 -10.92
C PRO A 170 -14.13 9.77 -9.68
N PHE A 171 -14.01 8.51 -9.22
CA PHE A 171 -14.65 8.06 -8.00
C PHE A 171 -13.89 8.63 -6.80
N ILE A 172 -14.57 9.48 -6.02
CA ILE A 172 -13.96 10.21 -4.90
C ILE A 172 -14.18 9.48 -3.59
N VAL A 173 -13.11 9.33 -2.85
CA VAL A 173 -13.01 8.68 -1.54
C VAL A 173 -12.31 9.60 -0.54
N GLY A 174 -12.51 9.36 0.75
CA GLY A 174 -11.78 10.06 1.81
C GLY A 174 -10.66 9.19 2.35
N VAL A 175 -9.44 9.73 2.33
CA VAL A 175 -8.23 9.17 2.96
C VAL A 175 -7.47 10.29 3.68
N TRP A 176 -6.21 10.11 4.04
CA TRP A 176 -5.46 11.09 4.84
C TRP A 176 -5.45 12.52 4.26
N PRO A 177 -5.20 12.77 2.98
CA PRO A 177 -5.29 14.13 2.43
C PRO A 177 -6.72 14.66 2.27
N GLY A 178 -7.74 13.89 2.62
CA GLY A 178 -9.15 14.22 2.41
C GLY A 178 -9.71 13.60 1.12
N ASP A 179 -10.52 14.37 0.37
CA ASP A 179 -11.09 13.93 -0.91
C ASP A 179 -9.98 13.53 -1.89
N SER A 180 -10.04 12.30 -2.36
CA SER A 180 -9.00 11.70 -3.20
C SER A 180 -9.61 10.80 -4.27
N ALA A 181 -8.88 10.59 -5.36
CA ALA A 181 -9.26 9.69 -6.44
C ALA A 181 -8.36 8.45 -6.46
N LEU A 182 -8.95 7.28 -6.64
CA LEU A 182 -8.21 6.02 -6.72
C LEU A 182 -7.73 5.76 -8.15
N PRO A 183 -6.42 5.53 -8.38
CA PRO A 183 -5.95 5.06 -9.68
C PRO A 183 -6.58 3.72 -10.06
N ASP A 184 -6.93 3.55 -11.32
CA ASP A 184 -7.45 2.29 -11.84
C ASP A 184 -6.30 1.32 -12.16
N PHE A 185 -5.83 0.61 -11.14
CA PHE A 185 -4.74 -0.36 -11.31
C PHE A 185 -5.10 -1.58 -12.16
N LEU A 186 -6.35 -1.73 -12.63
CA LEU A 186 -6.70 -2.72 -13.65
C LEU A 186 -6.30 -2.24 -15.05
N SER A 187 -6.20 -0.91 -15.29
CA SER A 187 -5.68 -0.34 -16.53
C SER A 187 -4.15 -0.41 -16.58
N PRO A 188 -3.56 -0.99 -17.65
CA PRO A 188 -2.10 -0.96 -17.86
C PRO A 188 -1.55 0.46 -17.96
N GLU A 189 -2.30 1.36 -18.58
CA GLU A 189 -1.91 2.76 -18.78
C GLU A 189 -1.86 3.53 -17.44
N ALA A 190 -2.85 3.31 -16.58
CA ALA A 190 -2.88 3.89 -15.25
C ALA A 190 -1.72 3.36 -14.39
N ARG A 191 -1.43 2.05 -14.46
CA ARG A 191 -0.25 1.47 -13.77
C ARG A 191 1.06 2.09 -14.26
N ALA A 192 1.23 2.26 -15.56
CA ALA A 192 2.44 2.86 -16.13
C ALA A 192 2.59 4.31 -15.68
N TRP A 193 1.51 5.09 -15.77
CA TRP A 193 1.48 6.48 -15.32
C TRP A 193 1.82 6.61 -13.83
N PHE A 194 1.16 5.85 -12.96
CA PHE A 194 1.38 5.90 -11.51
C PHE A 194 2.80 5.44 -11.15
N GLY A 195 3.28 4.38 -11.79
CA GLY A 195 4.64 3.90 -11.61
C GLY A 195 5.70 4.92 -11.99
N GLU A 196 5.48 5.74 -13.04
CA GLU A 196 6.40 6.79 -13.44
C GLU A 196 6.51 7.92 -12.40
N LYS A 197 5.46 8.16 -11.60
CA LYS A 197 5.49 9.16 -10.53
C LYS A 197 6.49 8.85 -9.42
N TYR A 198 6.83 7.58 -9.20
CA TYR A 198 7.87 7.19 -8.25
C TYR A 198 9.26 7.77 -8.57
N ARG A 199 9.49 8.23 -9.80
CA ARG A 199 10.76 8.87 -10.18
C ARG A 199 11.14 10.05 -9.29
N VAL A 200 10.18 10.82 -8.83
CA VAL A 200 10.44 11.96 -7.91
C VAL A 200 11.27 11.51 -6.70
N LEU A 201 11.01 10.34 -6.17
CA LEU A 201 11.72 9.77 -5.03
C LEU A 201 12.92 8.92 -5.44
N LEU A 202 12.80 8.15 -6.52
CA LEU A 202 13.91 7.34 -7.06
C LEU A 202 15.10 8.22 -7.46
N ASP A 203 14.85 9.38 -8.09
CA ASP A 203 15.90 10.32 -8.50
C ASP A 203 16.56 11.01 -7.29
N CYS A 204 15.90 11.03 -6.13
CA CYS A 204 16.52 11.41 -4.85
C CYS A 204 17.42 10.31 -4.24
N GLY A 205 17.42 9.10 -4.80
CA GLY A 205 18.21 7.96 -4.32
C GLY A 205 17.48 7.00 -3.39
N ILE A 206 16.16 7.07 -3.31
CA ILE A 206 15.32 6.10 -2.59
C ILE A 206 15.43 4.73 -3.28
N GLU A 207 15.57 3.66 -2.48
CA GLU A 207 15.79 2.29 -2.95
C GLU A 207 14.67 1.32 -2.57
N GLY A 208 13.65 1.80 -1.87
CA GLY A 208 12.49 1.00 -1.45
C GLY A 208 11.33 1.89 -1.00
N PHE A 209 10.15 1.33 -1.00
CA PHE A 209 8.90 2.03 -0.67
C PHE A 209 8.04 1.18 0.24
N TRP A 210 7.25 1.85 1.06
CA TRP A 210 6.12 1.28 1.75
C TRP A 210 4.84 1.71 1.01
N ASN A 211 4.09 0.76 0.45
CA ASN A 211 2.77 1.05 -0.11
C ASN A 211 1.72 0.71 0.96
N ASP A 212 0.90 1.68 1.29
CA ASP A 212 -0.17 1.54 2.29
C ASP A 212 -1.52 1.98 1.72
N MET A 213 -2.58 1.78 2.48
CA MET A 213 -3.96 2.16 2.14
C MET A 213 -4.52 1.54 0.85
N ASN A 214 -3.88 0.47 0.36
CA ASN A 214 -4.13 -0.12 -0.96
C ASN A 214 -5.05 -1.34 -0.97
N GLU A 215 -5.78 -1.62 0.11
CA GLU A 215 -6.82 -2.69 0.19
C GLU A 215 -8.07 -2.43 -0.68
N PRO A 216 -8.59 -1.26 -0.94
CA PRO A 216 -8.33 0.09 -0.45
C PRO A 216 -8.87 0.34 0.96
N SER A 217 -8.08 1.02 1.79
CA SER A 217 -8.49 1.49 3.11
C SER A 217 -9.10 2.89 2.98
N LEU A 218 -10.40 2.99 3.19
CA LEU A 218 -11.15 4.22 2.96
C LEU A 218 -11.84 4.68 4.24
N PHE A 219 -11.76 5.97 4.56
CA PHE A 219 -12.53 6.55 5.66
C PHE A 219 -14.00 6.72 5.26
N TYR A 220 -14.25 7.17 4.03
CA TYR A 220 -15.58 7.31 3.45
C TYR A 220 -15.51 7.31 1.92
N SER A 221 -16.64 7.07 1.27
CA SER A 221 -16.89 7.53 -0.10
C SER A 221 -18.05 8.52 -0.10
N LYS A 222 -18.10 9.43 -1.07
CA LYS A 222 -19.22 10.39 -1.18
C LYS A 222 -20.55 9.68 -1.27
N ASP A 223 -20.62 8.57 -1.98
CA ASP A 223 -21.81 7.76 -2.10
C ASP A 223 -22.20 7.06 -0.79
N SER A 224 -21.25 6.56 -0.01
CA SER A 224 -21.53 5.93 1.28
C SER A 224 -21.96 6.97 2.32
N LEU A 225 -21.33 8.13 2.33
CA LEU A 225 -21.69 9.24 3.20
C LEU A 225 -23.12 9.73 2.89
N ALA A 226 -23.43 9.95 1.63
CA ALA A 226 -24.77 10.37 1.20
C ALA A 226 -25.87 9.33 1.55
N ARG A 227 -25.57 8.03 1.45
CA ARG A 227 -26.48 6.96 1.89
C ARG A 227 -26.67 6.97 3.41
N THR A 228 -25.60 7.14 4.16
CA THR A 228 -25.66 7.20 5.62
C THR A 228 -26.46 8.40 6.10
N ILE A 229 -26.23 9.59 5.52
CA ILE A 229 -26.97 10.81 5.85
C ILE A 229 -28.46 10.63 5.55
N ARG A 230 -28.82 10.11 4.37
CA ARG A 230 -30.22 9.80 4.03
C ARG A 230 -30.86 8.83 5.02
N GLY A 231 -30.18 7.73 5.34
CA GLY A 231 -30.68 6.75 6.31
C GLY A 231 -30.87 7.30 7.72
N ILE A 232 -30.05 8.27 8.15
CA ILE A 232 -30.25 9.00 9.42
C ILE A 232 -31.47 9.93 9.32
N ALA A 233 -31.57 10.70 8.24
CA ALA A 233 -32.69 11.61 8.03
C ALA A 233 -34.03 10.89 7.97
N GLU A 234 -34.11 9.76 7.28
CA GLU A 234 -35.30 8.89 7.24
C GLU A 234 -35.68 8.38 8.64
N LYS A 235 -34.71 7.95 9.45
CA LYS A 235 -34.96 7.50 10.82
C LYS A 235 -35.45 8.63 11.73
N GLU A 236 -34.98 9.86 11.48
CA GLU A 236 -35.40 11.04 12.24
C GLU A 236 -36.63 11.74 11.67
N GLY A 237 -37.21 11.22 10.59
CA GLY A 237 -38.38 11.82 9.93
C GLY A 237 -38.09 13.17 9.26
N LYS A 238 -36.84 13.42 8.89
CA LYS A 238 -36.39 14.65 8.23
C LYS A 238 -36.28 14.41 6.72
N ASN A 239 -36.91 15.24 5.91
CA ASN A 239 -36.69 15.31 4.47
C ASN A 239 -35.41 16.16 4.21
N LEU A 240 -34.38 15.54 3.60
CA LEU A 240 -33.18 16.21 3.12
C LEU A 240 -33.27 16.46 1.62
#